data_f54f9c54c4c068af1efec1210e43bffc
#
_entry.id   f54f9c54c4c068af1efec1210e43bffc
#
_cell.length_a   1.000
_cell.length_b   1.000
_cell.length_c   1.000
_cell.angle_alpha   90.00
_cell.angle_beta   90.00
_cell.angle_gamma   90.00
#
_symmetry.space_group_name_H-M   'P 1'
#
loop_
_entity.id
_entity.type
_entity.pdbx_description
1 polymer ?
#
loop_
_entity_poly.entity_id
_entity_poly.type
_entity_poly.pdbx_seq_one_letter_code
_entity_poly.pdbx_strand_id
1 'polypeptide(L)'
;ERRADRIGYLFFGAPNDRPTAQPERDFYIYFIPPFEKRKFTDNNLADEVFFRLKGLDEDIKRHLSSYAAALELASTASGGAKAIYMSKAQDFLKAMGKWLQEKQMTAFEVTYQGKTKTLQDWSKGISLRDRARLGPDERINFRDVVNITSGLALSQHFVDLAPEYPTFSVLFTEANRKQLVSNALRALAGGNRTKDAVAILDALELLDGDRIEPANSRYAQEVLKRLKDKGHGQVLNRSELLSGNADVEY
;
A
#
# COMPACT_ATOMS: atom_id res chain seq x y z
N GLU A 1 -11.06 7.63 -1.53
CA GLU A 1 -10.63 6.52 -0.67
C GLU A 1 -11.82 5.64 -0.30
N ARG A 2 -11.85 4.45 -0.82
CA ARG A 2 -12.98 3.55 -0.67
C ARG A 2 -12.82 2.56 0.48
N ARG A 3 -11.85 2.82 1.37
CA ARG A 3 -11.54 2.06 2.59
C ARG A 3 -11.32 0.56 2.36
N ALA A 4 -10.83 0.18 1.19
CA ALA A 4 -10.39 -1.18 0.89
C ALA A 4 -8.86 -1.25 0.91
N ASP A 5 -8.33 -2.32 1.49
CA ASP A 5 -6.89 -2.59 1.44
C ASP A 5 -6.48 -3.00 0.03
N ARG A 6 -5.33 -2.50 -0.40
CA ARG A 6 -4.67 -2.89 -1.65
C ARG A 6 -3.34 -3.55 -1.34
N ILE A 7 -2.96 -4.52 -2.15
CA ILE A 7 -1.72 -5.26 -1.96
C ILE A 7 -0.67 -4.74 -2.93
N GLY A 8 0.31 -4.01 -2.40
CA GLY A 8 1.46 -3.53 -3.14
C GLY A 8 2.70 -4.37 -2.95
N TYR A 9 3.67 -4.13 -3.81
CA TYR A 9 5.01 -4.69 -3.73
C TYR A 9 6.03 -3.60 -3.48
N LEU A 10 6.86 -3.77 -2.46
CA LEU A 10 7.96 -2.86 -2.17
C LEU A 10 9.25 -3.43 -2.73
N PHE A 11 9.96 -2.66 -3.53
CA PHE A 11 11.14 -3.05 -4.24
C PHE A 11 12.31 -2.08 -4.02
N PHE A 12 13.50 -2.62 -3.74
CA PHE A 12 14.72 -1.82 -3.67
C PHE A 12 15.47 -1.92 -5.01
N GLY A 13 15.35 -0.90 -5.84
CA GLY A 13 15.87 -0.85 -7.19
C GLY A 13 14.91 -0.17 -8.16
N ALA A 14 15.22 -0.24 -9.45
CA ALA A 14 14.38 0.31 -10.52
C ALA A 14 13.41 -0.76 -11.06
N PRO A 15 12.37 -0.37 -11.83
CA PRO A 15 11.43 -1.31 -12.45
C PRO A 15 12.11 -2.41 -13.28
N ASN A 16 13.20 -2.08 -13.97
CA ASN A 16 13.96 -3.04 -14.77
C ASN A 16 14.65 -4.13 -13.93
N ASP A 17 14.82 -3.91 -12.64
CA ASP A 17 15.42 -4.88 -11.71
C ASP A 17 14.35 -5.81 -11.10
N ARG A 18 13.07 -5.60 -11.42
CA ARG A 18 11.97 -6.41 -10.92
C ARG A 18 12.01 -7.82 -11.55
N PRO A 19 11.97 -8.89 -10.74
CA PRO A 19 11.89 -10.24 -11.26
C PRO A 19 10.61 -10.45 -12.09
N THR A 20 10.75 -10.97 -13.29
CA THR A 20 9.63 -11.20 -14.23
C THR A 20 8.64 -12.28 -13.79
N ALA A 21 9.05 -13.15 -12.85
CA ALA A 21 8.26 -14.28 -12.36
C ALA A 21 7.36 -13.95 -11.15
N GLN A 22 7.19 -12.67 -10.81
CA GLN A 22 6.35 -12.30 -9.67
C GLN A 22 4.88 -12.14 -10.09
N PRO A 23 3.93 -12.56 -9.23
CA PRO A 23 2.51 -12.29 -9.46
C PRO A 23 2.26 -10.79 -9.57
N GLU A 24 1.32 -10.42 -10.42
CA GLU A 24 0.83 -9.04 -10.46
C GLU A 24 0.30 -8.59 -9.10
N ARG A 25 0.51 -7.31 -8.81
CA ARG A 25 0.04 -6.65 -7.60
C ARG A 25 -0.72 -5.40 -7.99
N ASP A 26 -1.53 -4.90 -7.06
CA ASP A 26 -2.33 -3.69 -7.28
C ASP A 26 -1.46 -2.46 -7.56
N PHE A 27 -0.26 -2.41 -6.96
CA PHE A 27 0.68 -1.31 -7.15
C PHE A 27 2.10 -1.71 -6.75
N TYR A 28 3.08 -0.87 -7.14
CA TYR A 28 4.50 -1.06 -6.86
C TYR A 28 5.12 0.19 -6.23
N ILE A 29 5.90 0.00 -5.18
CA ILE A 29 6.70 1.03 -4.54
C ILE A 29 8.17 0.71 -4.77
N TYR A 30 8.88 1.61 -5.43
CA TYR A 30 10.31 1.47 -5.68
C TYR A 30 11.11 2.41 -4.79
N PHE A 31 12.11 1.86 -4.11
CA PHE A 31 13.14 2.63 -3.43
C PHE A 31 14.39 2.68 -4.30
N ILE A 32 14.58 3.82 -4.96
CA ILE A 32 15.73 4.01 -5.84
C ILE A 32 16.97 4.31 -5.00
N PRO A 33 18.06 3.49 -5.13
CA PRO A 33 19.29 3.71 -4.39
C PRO A 33 19.89 5.10 -4.68
N PRO A 34 20.38 5.84 -3.65
CA PRO A 34 20.88 7.21 -3.82
C PRO A 34 22.16 7.30 -4.66
N PHE A 35 22.90 6.20 -4.75
CA PHE A 35 24.19 6.11 -5.46
C PHE A 35 24.09 5.43 -6.83
N GLU A 36 22.88 5.11 -7.27
CA GLU A 36 22.66 4.49 -8.56
C GLU A 36 23.09 5.44 -9.68
N LYS A 37 24.08 5.03 -10.48
CA LYS A 37 24.56 5.79 -11.65
C LYS A 37 23.60 5.69 -12.84
N ARG A 38 22.75 4.66 -12.87
CA ARG A 38 21.76 4.47 -13.94
C ARG A 38 20.67 5.52 -13.78
N LYS A 39 20.40 6.22 -14.87
CA LYS A 39 19.24 7.12 -14.90
C LYS A 39 17.97 6.26 -14.83
N PHE A 40 17.26 6.43 -13.77
CA PHE A 40 15.91 5.90 -13.63
C PHE A 40 14.98 6.67 -14.61
N THR A 41 14.17 5.94 -15.36
CA THR A 41 13.15 6.51 -16.22
C THR A 41 11.79 6.13 -15.63
N ASP A 42 11.02 7.15 -15.26
CA ASP A 42 9.62 6.98 -14.91
C ASP A 42 8.82 6.86 -16.22
N ASN A 43 8.20 5.70 -16.42
CA ASN A 43 7.32 5.45 -17.57
C ASN A 43 5.91 6.02 -17.37
N ASN A 44 5.69 6.78 -16.30
CA ASN A 44 4.41 7.38 -15.93
C ASN A 44 3.28 6.35 -15.73
N LEU A 45 3.61 5.14 -15.29
CA LEU A 45 2.61 4.14 -14.97
C LEU A 45 1.83 4.57 -13.72
N ALA A 46 0.52 4.34 -13.77
CA ALA A 46 -0.38 4.83 -12.72
C ALA A 46 -0.36 4.00 -11.43
N ASP A 47 0.22 2.80 -11.49
CA ASP A 47 0.38 1.87 -10.37
C ASP A 47 1.79 1.88 -9.75
N GLU A 48 2.68 2.79 -10.17
CA GLU A 48 4.08 2.85 -9.72
C GLU A 48 4.39 4.15 -8.97
N VAL A 49 5.01 4.02 -7.79
CA VAL A 49 5.48 5.15 -6.96
C VAL A 49 6.96 4.97 -6.65
N PHE A 50 7.74 6.02 -6.83
CA PHE A 50 9.20 5.99 -6.68
C PHE A 50 9.65 6.87 -5.53
N PHE A 51 10.39 6.29 -4.60
CA PHE A 51 11.04 6.97 -3.49
C PHE A 51 12.54 7.05 -3.75
N ARG A 52 13.10 8.24 -3.71
CA ARG A 52 14.54 8.46 -3.85
C ARG A 52 15.06 9.27 -2.67
N LEU A 53 16.10 8.76 -2.03
CA LEU A 53 16.82 9.50 -0.99
C LEU A 53 17.76 10.49 -1.65
N LYS A 54 17.54 11.79 -1.45
CA LYS A 54 18.34 12.87 -2.07
C LYS A 54 19.03 13.79 -1.07
N GLY A 55 18.43 14.06 0.05
CA GLY A 55 18.92 15.01 1.04
C GLY A 55 20.05 14.44 1.91
N LEU A 56 21.09 13.85 1.30
CA LEU A 56 22.26 13.32 2.03
C LEU A 56 23.16 14.46 2.49
N ASP A 57 23.11 14.78 3.78
CA ASP A 57 24.07 15.67 4.43
C ASP A 57 25.40 14.94 4.75
N GLU A 58 26.38 15.68 5.24
CA GLU A 58 27.71 15.12 5.53
C GLU A 58 27.68 14.12 6.69
N ASP A 59 26.75 14.23 7.61
CA ASP A 59 26.63 13.30 8.73
C ASP A 59 26.18 11.93 8.27
N ILE A 60 25.12 11.83 7.44
CA ILE A 60 24.67 10.54 6.92
C ILE A 60 25.69 9.90 5.98
N LYS A 61 26.38 10.71 5.16
CA LYS A 61 27.47 10.21 4.29
C LYS A 61 28.59 9.60 5.12
N ARG A 62 29.00 10.28 6.20
CA ARG A 62 30.01 9.78 7.14
C ARG A 62 29.56 8.48 7.80
N HIS A 63 28.32 8.41 8.29
CA HIS A 63 27.79 7.19 8.91
C HIS A 63 27.70 6.02 7.91
N LEU A 64 27.29 6.25 6.67
CA LEU A 64 27.28 5.25 5.61
C LEU A 64 28.68 4.71 5.31
N SER A 65 29.65 5.60 5.12
CA SER A 65 31.05 5.21 4.85
C SER A 65 31.65 4.44 6.03
N SER A 66 31.41 4.91 7.26
CA SER A 66 31.89 4.24 8.47
C SER A 66 31.23 2.87 8.69
N TYR A 67 29.94 2.75 8.40
CA TYR A 67 29.22 1.48 8.45
C TYR A 67 29.81 0.47 7.45
N ALA A 68 30.01 0.88 6.19
CA ALA A 68 30.60 0.03 5.17
C ALA A 68 32.02 -0.42 5.55
N ALA A 69 32.86 0.51 6.01
CA ALA A 69 34.21 0.19 6.46
C ALA A 69 34.24 -0.76 7.67
N ALA A 70 33.32 -0.58 8.62
CA ALA A 70 33.21 -1.47 9.78
C ALA A 70 32.81 -2.89 9.37
N LEU A 71 31.89 -3.04 8.42
CA LEU A 71 31.51 -4.36 7.88
C LEU A 71 32.65 -5.02 7.12
N GLU A 72 33.38 -4.27 6.30
CA GLU A 72 34.55 -4.77 5.57
C GLU A 72 35.63 -5.28 6.54
N LEU A 73 35.98 -4.48 7.55
CA LEU A 73 36.94 -4.89 8.58
C LEU A 73 36.42 -6.10 9.37
N ALA A 74 35.15 -6.18 9.68
CA ALA A 74 34.56 -7.36 10.35
C ALA A 74 34.62 -8.62 9.49
N SER A 75 34.57 -8.50 8.16
CA SER A 75 34.63 -9.64 7.25
C SER A 75 36.01 -10.29 7.21
N THR A 76 37.07 -9.50 7.40
CA THR A 76 38.48 -9.94 7.37
C THR A 76 39.07 -10.25 8.75
N ALA A 77 38.44 -9.72 9.82
CA ALA A 77 38.89 -9.91 11.19
C ALA A 77 38.38 -11.22 11.81
N SER A 78 39.05 -11.70 12.86
CA SER A 78 38.66 -12.86 13.65
C SER A 78 38.62 -12.54 15.15
N GLY A 79 37.95 -13.42 15.94
CA GLY A 79 37.90 -13.31 17.39
C GLY A 79 37.34 -11.99 17.90
N GLY A 80 37.98 -11.39 18.91
CA GLY A 80 37.53 -10.15 19.55
C GLY A 80 37.51 -8.94 18.63
N ALA A 81 38.41 -8.85 17.66
CA ALA A 81 38.43 -7.75 16.68
C ALA A 81 37.17 -7.74 15.81
N LYS A 82 36.71 -8.92 15.35
CA LYS A 82 35.45 -9.05 14.60
C LYS A 82 34.26 -8.55 15.40
N ALA A 83 34.17 -8.92 16.68
CA ALA A 83 33.08 -8.47 17.56
C ALA A 83 33.07 -6.95 17.72
N ILE A 84 34.24 -6.32 17.87
CA ILE A 84 34.36 -4.85 17.97
C ILE A 84 33.88 -4.19 16.69
N TYR A 85 34.30 -4.64 15.51
CA TYR A 85 33.87 -4.04 14.24
C TYR A 85 32.37 -4.23 13.99
N MET A 86 31.81 -5.40 14.34
CA MET A 86 30.37 -5.62 14.25
C MET A 86 29.57 -4.71 15.19
N SER A 87 30.07 -4.50 16.43
CA SER A 87 29.46 -3.54 17.36
C SER A 87 29.48 -2.12 16.79
N LYS A 88 30.61 -1.69 16.22
CA LYS A 88 30.71 -0.37 15.56
C LYS A 88 29.76 -0.23 14.36
N ALA A 89 29.62 -1.27 13.55
CA ALA A 89 28.66 -1.28 12.46
C ALA A 89 27.23 -1.08 12.99
N GLN A 90 26.86 -1.77 14.07
CA GLN A 90 25.54 -1.58 14.70
C GLN A 90 25.33 -0.15 15.23
N ASP A 91 26.35 0.48 15.80
CA ASP A 91 26.25 1.86 16.28
C ASP A 91 26.02 2.84 15.11
N PHE A 92 26.74 2.65 13.99
CA PHE A 92 26.51 3.47 12.79
C PHE A 92 25.13 3.22 12.17
N LEU A 93 24.66 1.97 12.14
CA LEU A 93 23.31 1.64 11.66
C LEU A 93 22.23 2.34 12.51
N LYS A 94 22.39 2.35 13.85
CA LYS A 94 21.48 3.08 14.76
C LYS A 94 21.51 4.58 14.49
N ALA A 95 22.70 5.15 14.27
CA ALA A 95 22.84 6.58 13.95
C ALA A 95 22.16 6.93 12.62
N MET A 96 22.30 6.09 11.59
CA MET A 96 21.59 6.24 10.32
C MET A 96 20.06 6.14 10.50
N GLY A 97 19.58 5.20 11.31
CA GLY A 97 18.16 5.07 11.63
C GLY A 97 17.59 6.30 12.33
N LYS A 98 18.33 6.87 13.28
CA LYS A 98 17.96 8.11 13.95
C LYS A 98 17.92 9.29 12.98
N TRP A 99 18.95 9.45 12.15
CA TRP A 99 18.98 10.48 11.11
C TRP A 99 17.78 10.36 10.17
N LEU A 100 17.45 9.13 9.72
CA LEU A 100 16.31 8.89 8.87
C LEU A 100 15.00 9.33 9.55
N GLN A 101 14.78 8.99 10.81
CA GLN A 101 13.59 9.42 11.56
C GLN A 101 13.45 10.94 11.66
N GLU A 102 14.58 11.65 11.80
CA GLU A 102 14.59 13.10 11.92
C GLU A 102 14.44 13.83 10.58
N LYS A 103 14.96 13.26 9.49
CA LYS A 103 15.07 13.92 8.18
C LYS A 103 14.14 13.34 7.10
N GLN A 104 13.41 12.28 7.37
CA GLN A 104 12.61 11.55 6.37
C GLN A 104 11.73 12.48 5.49
N MET A 105 11.10 13.51 6.08
CA MET A 105 10.17 14.37 5.35
C MET A 105 10.84 15.24 4.28
N THR A 106 12.11 15.60 4.48
CA THR A 106 12.86 16.47 3.57
C THR A 106 13.91 15.74 2.75
N ALA A 107 14.38 14.57 3.24
CA ALA A 107 15.44 13.80 2.60
C ALA A 107 14.95 12.96 1.41
N PHE A 108 13.67 12.59 1.39
CA PHE A 108 13.09 11.82 0.30
C PHE A 108 12.35 12.69 -0.71
N GLU A 109 12.60 12.43 -1.98
CA GLU A 109 11.74 12.82 -3.08
C GLU A 109 10.89 11.63 -3.50
N VAL A 110 9.64 11.91 -3.83
CA VAL A 110 8.67 10.92 -4.32
C VAL A 110 8.22 11.35 -5.71
N THR A 111 8.37 10.44 -6.66
CA THR A 111 7.91 10.63 -8.03
C THR A 111 6.70 9.74 -8.30
N TYR A 112 5.67 10.34 -8.85
CA TYR A 112 4.47 9.66 -9.32
C TYR A 112 4.00 10.31 -10.62
N GLN A 113 3.87 9.51 -11.68
CA GLN A 113 3.47 9.97 -13.02
C GLN A 113 4.22 11.24 -13.47
N GLY A 114 5.55 11.19 -13.42
CA GLY A 114 6.43 12.28 -13.81
C GLY A 114 6.47 13.49 -12.86
N LYS A 115 5.64 13.52 -11.82
CA LYS A 115 5.62 14.60 -10.83
C LYS A 115 6.47 14.24 -9.63
N THR A 116 7.57 14.97 -9.43
CA THR A 116 8.48 14.78 -8.30
C THR A 116 8.28 15.86 -7.24
N LYS A 117 8.09 15.45 -5.98
CA LYS A 117 7.93 16.33 -4.82
C LYS A 117 8.58 15.68 -3.60
N THR A 118 8.89 16.50 -2.57
CA THR A 118 9.31 15.96 -1.26
C THR A 118 8.15 15.25 -0.56
N LEU A 119 8.47 14.38 0.42
CA LEU A 119 7.44 13.80 1.28
C LEU A 119 6.58 14.88 1.96
N GLN A 120 7.23 15.96 2.39
CA GLN A 120 6.54 17.11 3.00
C GLN A 120 5.54 17.76 2.04
N ASP A 121 5.90 17.94 0.78
CA ASP A 121 5.00 18.55 -0.21
C ASP A 121 3.83 17.63 -0.59
N TRP A 122 4.05 16.32 -0.64
CA TRP A 122 2.98 15.35 -0.88
C TRP A 122 1.96 15.32 0.27
N SER A 123 2.41 15.54 1.50
CA SER A 123 1.55 15.53 2.70
C SER A 123 1.03 16.91 3.09
N LYS A 124 1.32 17.95 2.31
CA LYS A 124 0.92 19.34 2.63
C LYS A 124 -0.59 19.45 2.84
N GLY A 125 -0.97 20.01 4.00
CA GLY A 125 -2.38 20.15 4.38
C GLY A 125 -3.06 18.90 4.91
N ILE A 126 -2.29 17.80 5.10
CA ILE A 126 -2.81 16.52 5.58
C ILE A 126 -2.15 16.17 6.90
N SER A 127 -2.95 15.83 7.90
CA SER A 127 -2.45 15.27 9.13
C SER A 127 -2.02 13.81 8.92
N LEU A 128 -0.71 13.58 8.83
CA LEU A 128 -0.15 12.23 8.71
C LEU A 128 -0.53 11.37 9.93
N ARG A 129 -0.63 11.98 11.11
CA ARG A 129 -0.99 11.30 12.36
C ARG A 129 -2.41 10.75 12.29
N ASP A 130 -3.37 11.57 11.82
CA ASP A 130 -4.76 11.14 11.68
C ASP A 130 -4.91 10.07 10.61
N ARG A 131 -4.15 10.18 9.53
CA ARG A 131 -4.13 9.17 8.46
C ARG A 131 -3.53 7.84 8.92
N ALA A 132 -2.47 7.87 9.73
CA ALA A 132 -1.89 6.69 10.35
C ALA A 132 -2.75 6.12 11.49
N ARG A 133 -3.79 6.85 11.93
CA ARG A 133 -4.67 6.47 13.06
C ARG A 133 -3.90 6.22 14.35
N LEU A 134 -2.89 7.04 14.59
CA LEU A 134 -2.04 6.92 15.76
C LEU A 134 -2.72 7.48 17.01
N GLY A 135 -2.59 6.77 18.11
CA GLY A 135 -2.99 7.23 19.44
C GLY A 135 -2.18 8.46 19.91
N PRO A 136 -2.58 9.10 21.02
CA PRO A 136 -1.93 10.34 21.51
C PRO A 136 -0.42 10.22 21.71
N ASP A 137 0.04 9.06 22.18
CA ASP A 137 1.44 8.81 22.54
C ASP A 137 2.24 8.05 21.46
N GLU A 138 1.59 7.64 20.38
CA GLU A 138 2.24 6.93 19.29
C GLU A 138 2.96 7.88 18.35
N ARG A 139 4.16 7.49 17.90
CA ARG A 139 4.95 8.26 16.94
C ARG A 139 4.80 7.68 15.55
N ILE A 140 4.65 8.56 14.57
CA ILE A 140 4.67 8.18 13.17
C ILE A 140 6.05 7.62 12.82
N ASN A 141 6.08 6.46 12.18
CA ASN A 141 7.31 5.85 11.70
C ASN A 141 7.44 6.01 10.16
N PHE A 142 8.60 5.66 9.63
CA PHE A 142 8.87 5.79 8.19
C PHE A 142 7.92 4.94 7.32
N ARG A 143 7.55 3.76 7.79
CA ARG A 143 6.59 2.89 7.08
C ARG A 143 5.23 3.57 6.94
N ASP A 144 4.75 4.21 8.01
CA ASP A 144 3.48 4.94 7.97
C ASP A 144 3.52 6.08 6.96
N VAL A 145 4.63 6.84 6.95
CA VAL A 145 4.83 7.94 5.99
C VAL A 145 4.83 7.42 4.56
N VAL A 146 5.53 6.33 4.26
CA VAL A 146 5.57 5.70 2.94
C VAL A 146 4.18 5.24 2.51
N ASN A 147 3.46 4.53 3.39
CA ASN A 147 2.12 4.03 3.10
C ASN A 147 1.14 5.17 2.83
N ILE A 148 1.16 6.22 3.65
CA ILE A 148 0.26 7.37 3.48
C ILE A 148 0.58 8.10 2.18
N THR A 149 1.86 8.38 1.91
CA THR A 149 2.26 9.11 0.69
C THR A 149 1.94 8.32 -0.57
N SER A 150 2.22 7.01 -0.58
CA SER A 150 1.83 6.13 -1.68
C SER A 150 0.32 6.07 -1.87
N GLY A 151 -0.44 5.96 -0.77
CA GLY A 151 -1.89 5.99 -0.82
C GLY A 151 -2.46 7.30 -1.37
N LEU A 152 -1.84 8.45 -1.05
CA LEU A 152 -2.22 9.75 -1.61
C LEU A 152 -1.92 9.84 -3.10
N ALA A 153 -0.75 9.37 -3.53
CA ALA A 153 -0.35 9.35 -4.93
C ALA A 153 -1.27 8.45 -5.76
N LEU A 154 -1.54 7.24 -5.29
CA LEU A 154 -2.31 6.20 -6.00
C LEU A 154 -3.83 6.35 -5.87
N SER A 155 -4.34 7.24 -5.01
CA SER A 155 -5.78 7.31 -4.71
C SER A 155 -6.63 7.55 -5.97
N GLN A 156 -6.19 8.44 -6.85
CA GLN A 156 -6.93 8.74 -8.08
C GLN A 156 -6.90 7.55 -9.05
N HIS A 157 -5.77 6.89 -9.19
CA HIS A 157 -5.65 5.68 -10.01
C HIS A 157 -6.70 4.62 -9.63
N PHE A 158 -6.82 4.31 -8.32
CA PHE A 158 -7.80 3.32 -7.88
C PHE A 158 -9.25 3.80 -7.96
N VAL A 159 -9.49 5.11 -7.92
CA VAL A 159 -10.82 5.66 -8.21
C VAL A 159 -11.15 5.49 -9.70
N ASP A 160 -10.19 5.78 -10.57
CA ASP A 160 -10.39 5.73 -12.03
C ASP A 160 -10.45 4.28 -12.54
N LEU A 161 -9.70 3.37 -11.92
CA LEU A 161 -9.66 1.95 -12.31
C LEU A 161 -11.00 1.25 -12.08
N ALA A 162 -11.71 1.61 -11.01
CA ALA A 162 -13.00 1.03 -10.67
C ALA A 162 -13.98 2.10 -10.15
N PRO A 163 -14.50 2.98 -11.04
CA PRO A 163 -15.37 4.09 -10.64
C PRO A 163 -16.63 3.61 -9.93
N GLU A 164 -17.11 2.43 -10.30
CA GLU A 164 -18.30 1.80 -9.73
C GLU A 164 -18.03 0.97 -8.48
N TYR A 165 -16.79 0.91 -8.02
CA TYR A 165 -16.44 0.17 -6.80
C TYR A 165 -17.18 0.72 -5.57
N PRO A 166 -17.76 -0.14 -4.71
CA PRO A 166 -18.53 0.32 -3.56
C PRO A 166 -17.66 1.08 -2.55
N THR A 167 -18.21 2.14 -1.97
CA THR A 167 -17.55 2.92 -0.90
C THR A 167 -18.02 2.42 0.45
N PHE A 168 -17.17 1.69 1.15
CA PHE A 168 -17.49 1.16 2.46
C PHE A 168 -17.29 2.20 3.57
N SER A 169 -18.24 2.31 4.49
CA SER A 169 -18.09 3.11 5.71
C SER A 169 -17.24 2.41 6.77
N VAL A 170 -17.02 1.10 6.63
CA VAL A 170 -16.14 0.26 7.46
C VAL A 170 -14.82 0.02 6.74
N LEU A 171 -13.71 0.00 7.50
CA LEU A 171 -12.39 -0.31 6.95
C LEU A 171 -12.19 -1.82 6.88
N PHE A 172 -11.90 -2.33 5.70
CA PHE A 172 -11.44 -3.70 5.51
C PHE A 172 -9.94 -3.78 5.69
N THR A 173 -9.48 -4.74 6.49
CA THR A 173 -8.09 -5.10 6.68
C THR A 173 -7.93 -6.60 6.57
N GLU A 174 -6.71 -7.09 6.37
CA GLU A 174 -6.43 -8.53 6.37
C GLU A 174 -6.91 -9.21 7.67
N ALA A 175 -6.80 -8.52 8.80
CA ALA A 175 -7.17 -9.06 10.10
C ALA A 175 -8.69 -9.21 10.28
N ASN A 176 -9.51 -8.29 9.73
CA ASN A 176 -10.96 -8.27 9.99
C ASN A 176 -11.81 -8.73 8.79
N ARG A 177 -11.22 -8.86 7.60
CA ARG A 177 -11.93 -9.19 6.36
C ARG A 177 -12.84 -10.41 6.50
N LYS A 178 -12.32 -11.51 7.03
CA LYS A 178 -13.08 -12.76 7.19
C LYS A 178 -14.31 -12.57 8.08
N GLN A 179 -14.14 -11.85 9.18
CA GLN A 179 -15.23 -11.61 10.14
C GLN A 179 -16.29 -10.68 9.54
N LEU A 180 -15.89 -9.62 8.87
CA LEU A 180 -16.80 -8.66 8.23
C LEU A 180 -17.65 -9.33 7.14
N VAL A 181 -17.02 -10.11 6.25
CA VAL A 181 -17.72 -10.87 5.21
C VAL A 181 -18.69 -11.89 5.83
N SER A 182 -18.25 -12.64 6.86
CA SER A 182 -19.11 -13.60 7.55
C SER A 182 -20.34 -12.94 8.20
N ASN A 183 -20.18 -11.77 8.79
CA ASN A 183 -21.28 -11.01 9.38
C ASN A 183 -22.28 -10.55 8.31
N ALA A 184 -21.79 -10.04 7.18
CA ALA A 184 -22.63 -9.61 6.06
C ALA A 184 -23.43 -10.79 5.45
N LEU A 185 -22.76 -11.93 5.21
CA LEU A 185 -23.41 -13.15 4.70
C LEU A 185 -24.46 -13.69 5.66
N ARG A 186 -24.19 -13.67 6.97
CA ARG A 186 -25.16 -14.08 8.00
C ARG A 186 -26.40 -13.16 8.01
N ALA A 187 -26.18 -11.86 7.86
CA ALA A 187 -27.29 -10.90 7.77
C ALA A 187 -28.14 -11.12 6.51
N LEU A 188 -27.51 -11.41 5.36
CA LEU A 188 -28.23 -11.79 4.12
C LEU A 188 -29.06 -13.06 4.29
N ALA A 189 -28.58 -14.03 5.06
CA ALA A 189 -29.28 -15.27 5.36
C ALA A 189 -30.40 -15.11 6.43
N GLY A 190 -30.77 -13.88 6.80
CA GLY A 190 -31.80 -13.61 7.79
C GLY A 190 -31.36 -13.63 9.25
N GLY A 191 -30.05 -13.71 9.51
CA GLY A 191 -29.46 -13.64 10.84
C GLY A 191 -29.34 -12.21 11.37
N ASN A 192 -28.70 -12.10 12.54
CA ASN A 192 -28.52 -10.82 13.23
C ASN A 192 -27.70 -9.82 12.38
N ARG A 193 -28.16 -8.58 12.29
CA ARG A 193 -27.53 -7.48 11.56
C ARG A 193 -26.66 -6.66 12.51
N THR A 194 -25.35 -6.88 12.45
CA THR A 194 -24.38 -6.02 13.12
C THR A 194 -24.24 -4.69 12.37
N LYS A 195 -23.72 -3.64 13.02
CA LYS A 195 -23.45 -2.35 12.38
C LYS A 195 -22.56 -2.50 11.14
N ASP A 196 -21.52 -3.34 11.24
CA ASP A 196 -20.60 -3.58 10.12
C ASP A 196 -21.30 -4.31 8.96
N ALA A 197 -22.17 -5.28 9.26
CA ALA A 197 -22.95 -5.97 8.24
C ALA A 197 -23.88 -5.00 7.50
N VAL A 198 -24.57 -4.12 8.22
CA VAL A 198 -25.41 -3.07 7.63
C VAL A 198 -24.56 -2.16 6.74
N ALA A 199 -23.42 -1.69 7.23
CA ALA A 199 -22.51 -0.82 6.46
C ALA A 199 -22.01 -1.47 5.16
N ILE A 200 -21.79 -2.79 5.17
CA ILE A 200 -21.38 -3.53 3.98
C ILE A 200 -22.56 -3.70 3.00
N LEU A 201 -23.69 -4.10 3.50
CA LEU A 201 -24.88 -4.32 2.66
C LEU A 201 -25.38 -3.01 2.03
N ASP A 202 -25.32 -1.91 2.77
CA ASP A 202 -25.63 -0.57 2.29
C ASP A 202 -24.67 -0.13 1.18
N ALA A 203 -23.37 -0.28 1.39
CA ALA A 203 -22.36 0.02 0.36
C ALA A 203 -22.50 -0.82 -0.92
N LEU A 204 -23.04 -2.03 -0.80
CA LEU A 204 -23.36 -2.91 -1.92
C LEU A 204 -24.78 -2.65 -2.48
N GLU A 205 -25.48 -1.62 -2.03
CA GLU A 205 -26.82 -1.26 -2.47
C GLU A 205 -27.85 -2.40 -2.29
N LEU A 206 -27.61 -3.26 -1.30
CA LEU A 206 -28.47 -4.41 -0.99
C LEU A 206 -29.57 -4.10 0.02
N LEU A 207 -29.62 -2.86 0.55
CA LEU A 207 -30.60 -2.43 1.52
C LEU A 207 -31.52 -1.34 0.95
N ASP A 208 -32.79 -1.45 1.25
CA ASP A 208 -33.78 -0.38 1.13
C ASP A 208 -34.37 -0.16 2.54
N GLY A 209 -33.85 0.84 3.24
CA GLY A 209 -34.07 1.00 4.67
C GLY A 209 -33.63 -0.25 5.44
N ASP A 210 -34.57 -0.89 6.15
CA ASP A 210 -34.29 -2.13 6.89
C ASP A 210 -34.56 -3.42 6.08
N ARG A 211 -34.87 -3.32 4.80
CA ARG A 211 -35.18 -4.49 3.97
C ARG A 211 -34.00 -4.84 3.08
N ILE A 212 -33.79 -6.13 2.85
CA ILE A 212 -32.87 -6.63 1.83
C ILE A 212 -33.61 -6.58 0.50
N GLU A 213 -33.14 -5.74 -0.42
CA GLU A 213 -33.72 -5.53 -1.75
C GLU A 213 -32.63 -5.61 -2.84
N PRO A 214 -32.24 -6.82 -3.25
CA PRO A 214 -31.18 -7.02 -4.24
C PRO A 214 -31.52 -6.45 -5.63
N ALA A 215 -32.81 -6.21 -5.91
CA ALA A 215 -33.25 -5.63 -7.18
C ALA A 215 -32.73 -4.19 -7.37
N ASN A 216 -32.48 -3.47 -6.29
CA ASN A 216 -31.96 -2.11 -6.32
C ASN A 216 -30.43 -2.06 -6.43
N SER A 217 -29.74 -3.18 -6.15
CA SER A 217 -28.28 -3.24 -6.19
C SER A 217 -27.76 -3.41 -7.61
N ARG A 218 -27.02 -2.42 -8.11
CA ARG A 218 -26.31 -2.51 -9.40
C ARG A 218 -25.32 -3.68 -9.42
N TYR A 219 -24.66 -3.98 -8.29
CA TYR A 219 -23.74 -5.10 -8.17
C TYR A 219 -24.45 -6.45 -8.29
N ALA A 220 -25.58 -6.61 -7.62
CA ALA A 220 -26.38 -7.83 -7.73
C ALA A 220 -26.96 -7.98 -9.14
N GLN A 221 -27.41 -6.89 -9.76
CA GLN A 221 -27.93 -6.90 -11.13
C GLN A 221 -26.83 -7.26 -12.16
N GLU A 222 -25.62 -6.76 -12.00
CA GLU A 222 -24.49 -7.14 -12.89
C GLU A 222 -24.15 -8.63 -12.78
N VAL A 223 -24.08 -9.18 -11.56
CA VAL A 223 -23.88 -10.62 -11.34
C VAL A 223 -25.01 -11.44 -11.99
N LEU A 224 -26.26 -11.03 -11.80
CA LEU A 224 -27.41 -11.69 -12.40
C LEU A 224 -27.43 -11.61 -13.92
N LYS A 225 -27.04 -10.49 -14.50
CA LYS A 225 -26.88 -10.31 -15.94
C LYS A 225 -25.87 -11.30 -16.50
N ARG A 226 -24.66 -11.35 -15.94
CA ARG A 226 -23.62 -12.29 -16.34
C ARG A 226 -24.06 -13.76 -16.24
N LEU A 227 -24.80 -14.08 -15.17
CA LEU A 227 -25.33 -15.44 -15.01
C LEU A 227 -26.37 -15.77 -16.08
N LYS A 228 -27.24 -14.82 -16.45
CA LYS A 228 -28.23 -14.98 -17.53
C LYS A 228 -27.55 -15.12 -18.89
N ASP A 229 -26.51 -14.33 -19.16
CA ASP A 229 -25.77 -14.35 -20.42
C ASP A 229 -25.04 -15.68 -20.62
N LYS A 230 -24.66 -16.37 -19.56
CA LYS A 230 -24.12 -17.74 -19.63
C LYS A 230 -25.11 -18.82 -20.06
N GLY A 231 -26.38 -18.60 -19.80
CA GLY A 231 -27.43 -19.53 -20.15
C GLY A 231 -27.86 -20.49 -19.04
N HIS A 232 -28.95 -21.21 -19.30
CA HIS A 232 -29.59 -22.06 -18.31
C HIS A 232 -28.73 -23.25 -17.90
N GLY A 233 -28.65 -23.51 -16.61
CA GLY A 233 -27.88 -24.62 -16.02
C GLY A 233 -26.37 -24.37 -15.91
N GLN A 234 -25.87 -23.20 -16.27
CA GLN A 234 -24.49 -22.81 -16.11
C GLN A 234 -24.23 -22.16 -14.74
N VAL A 235 -22.99 -22.25 -14.27
CA VAL A 235 -22.53 -21.60 -13.06
C VAL A 235 -21.53 -20.51 -13.39
N LEU A 236 -21.55 -19.43 -12.61
CA LEU A 236 -20.58 -18.36 -12.74
C LEU A 236 -19.43 -18.61 -11.76
N ASN A 237 -18.23 -18.82 -12.27
CA ASN A 237 -17.05 -19.04 -11.46
C ASN A 237 -16.48 -17.71 -10.94
N ARG A 238 -15.80 -17.76 -9.79
CA ARG A 238 -15.14 -16.59 -9.21
C ARG A 238 -14.16 -15.91 -10.19
N SER A 239 -13.38 -16.69 -10.95
CA SER A 239 -12.45 -16.16 -11.94
C SER A 239 -13.13 -15.35 -13.04
N GLU A 240 -14.36 -15.70 -13.39
CA GLU A 240 -15.14 -14.99 -14.42
C GLU A 240 -15.74 -13.69 -13.90
N LEU A 241 -15.93 -13.58 -12.58
CA LEU A 241 -16.31 -12.33 -11.93
C LEU A 241 -15.11 -11.39 -11.77
N LEU A 242 -13.89 -11.93 -11.68
CA LEU A 242 -12.66 -11.19 -11.42
C LEU A 242 -11.84 -10.88 -12.67
N SER A 243 -12.10 -11.58 -13.79
CA SER A 243 -11.33 -11.42 -15.02
C SER A 243 -12.06 -10.52 -16.03
N GLY A 244 -11.41 -9.48 -16.45
CA GLY A 244 -11.70 -8.78 -17.69
C GLY A 244 -12.77 -7.71 -17.67
N ASN A 245 -13.15 -7.19 -16.50
CA ASN A 245 -13.97 -5.99 -16.41
C ASN A 245 -13.52 -5.13 -15.24
N ALA A 246 -13.09 -3.91 -15.56
CA ALA A 246 -12.76 -2.86 -14.58
C ALA A 246 -13.90 -2.59 -13.57
N ASP A 247 -15.13 -2.98 -13.91
CA ASP A 247 -16.32 -2.76 -13.09
C ASP A 247 -16.48 -3.80 -11.96
N VAL A 248 -15.78 -4.94 -12.03
CA VAL A 248 -15.95 -6.06 -11.08
C VAL A 248 -14.61 -6.67 -10.61
N GLU A 249 -13.48 -6.08 -10.94
CA GLU A 249 -12.18 -6.46 -10.36
C GLU A 249 -12.10 -6.01 -8.90
N TYR A 250 -12.33 -6.96 -7.98
CA TYR A 250 -12.29 -6.78 -6.53
C TYR A 250 -11.12 -7.55 -5.91
#